data_54840fb70b011f6290beacaaefaee102
#
_entry.id   54840fb70b011f6290beacaaefaee102
#
_cell.length_a   1.000
_cell.length_b   1.000
_cell.length_c   1.000
_cell.angle_alpha   90.00
_cell.angle_beta   90.00
_cell.angle_gamma   90.00
#
_symmetry.space_group_name_H-M   'P 1'
#
loop_
_entity.id
_entity.type
_entity.pdbx_description
1 polymer ?
#
loop_
_entity_poly.entity_id
_entity_poly.type
_entity_poly.pdbx_seq_one_letter_code
_entity_poly.pdbx_strand_id
1 'polypeptide(L)'
;MSDQRHLKRLAEVWEKQPVYFVTSRTAARRPLLSNATVHEILLAEWKGLRERHGWAVGRYVIMPDPVHFFMMPLSDGAKPLSSVIGKWKEWSAKEILKLSGQAAPLWQPEFFDHLVRSAESRAEKWAYVRENPVRAGLVIRPEDWPFAGAVDFD
;
A
#
# COMPACT_ATOMS: atom_id res chain seq x y z
N MET A 1 12.41 22.11 -9.68
CA MET A 1 11.29 22.81 -10.37
C MET A 1 10.17 21.84 -10.73
N SER A 2 10.47 20.78 -11.47
CA SER A 2 9.48 19.76 -11.83
C SER A 2 8.89 19.06 -10.60
N ASP A 3 9.70 18.82 -9.57
CA ASP A 3 9.29 18.12 -8.37
C ASP A 3 8.25 18.90 -7.55
N GLN A 4 8.42 20.22 -7.42
CA GLN A 4 7.46 21.06 -6.70
C GLN A 4 6.11 21.12 -7.39
N ARG A 5 6.10 21.21 -8.73
CA ARG A 5 4.86 21.20 -9.51
C ARG A 5 4.15 19.85 -9.40
N HIS A 6 4.93 18.80 -9.41
CA HIS A 6 4.41 17.44 -9.27
C HIS A 6 3.78 17.23 -7.89
N LEU A 7 4.47 17.64 -6.82
CA LEU A 7 3.97 17.52 -5.46
C LEU A 7 2.69 18.36 -5.26
N LYS A 8 2.66 19.59 -5.81
CA LYS A 8 1.48 20.44 -5.75
C LYS A 8 0.30 19.79 -6.47
N ARG A 9 0.55 19.22 -7.66
CA ARG A 9 -0.50 18.53 -8.42
C ARG A 9 -1.04 17.31 -7.66
N LEU A 10 -0.18 16.53 -7.03
CA LEU A 10 -0.59 15.40 -6.21
C LEU A 10 -1.44 15.85 -5.02
N ALA A 11 -1.06 16.96 -4.36
CA ALA A 11 -1.83 17.51 -3.26
C ALA A 11 -3.23 17.96 -3.71
N GLU A 12 -3.34 18.62 -4.87
CA GLU A 12 -4.64 19.03 -5.42
C GLU A 12 -5.51 17.82 -5.78
N VAL A 13 -4.93 16.79 -6.38
CA VAL A 13 -5.64 15.55 -6.70
C VAL A 13 -6.07 14.85 -5.41
N TRP A 14 -5.20 14.82 -4.40
CA TRP A 14 -5.48 14.23 -3.09
C TRP A 14 -6.71 14.86 -2.43
N GLU A 15 -6.90 16.17 -2.58
CA GLU A 15 -8.05 16.87 -2.03
C GLU A 15 -9.35 16.58 -2.80
N LYS A 16 -9.24 16.35 -4.12
CA LYS A 16 -10.40 16.22 -5.02
C LYS A 16 -10.82 14.78 -5.27
N GLN A 17 -9.87 13.84 -5.26
CA GLN A 17 -10.14 12.45 -5.59
C GLN A 17 -10.37 11.61 -4.34
N PRO A 18 -11.17 10.54 -4.45
CA PRO A 18 -11.36 9.63 -3.32
C PRO A 18 -10.07 8.89 -3.01
N VAL A 19 -9.84 8.69 -1.72
CA VAL A 19 -8.70 7.91 -1.24
C VAL A 19 -9.23 6.60 -0.66
N TYR A 20 -8.62 5.51 -1.06
CA TYR A 20 -8.98 4.18 -0.59
C TYR A 20 -7.91 3.66 0.35
N PHE A 21 -8.35 3.09 1.45
CA PHE A 21 -7.49 2.35 2.36
C PHE A 21 -7.65 0.86 2.05
N VAL A 22 -6.55 0.21 1.67
CA VAL A 22 -6.56 -1.17 1.18
C VAL A 22 -5.85 -2.07 2.18
N THR A 23 -6.43 -3.24 2.42
CA THR A 23 -5.82 -4.31 3.22
C THR A 23 -5.77 -5.57 2.38
N SER A 24 -4.57 -6.15 2.24
CA SER A 24 -4.38 -7.42 1.53
C SER A 24 -3.74 -8.44 2.47
N ARG A 25 -4.33 -9.62 2.55
CA ARG A 25 -3.90 -10.71 3.42
C ARG A 25 -3.24 -11.82 2.64
N THR A 26 -2.22 -12.45 3.26
CA THR A 26 -1.61 -13.62 2.66
C THR A 26 -2.54 -14.82 2.74
N ALA A 27 -2.39 -15.74 1.78
CA ALA A 27 -3.07 -17.02 1.82
C ALA A 27 -2.61 -17.80 3.07
N ALA A 28 -3.57 -18.37 3.80
CA ALA A 28 -3.33 -19.07 5.05
C ALA A 28 -2.72 -18.17 6.15
N ARG A 29 -2.81 -16.84 6.01
CA ARG A 29 -2.31 -15.86 6.98
C ARG A 29 -0.84 -16.09 7.35
N ARG A 30 -0.01 -16.42 6.35
CA ARG A 30 1.41 -16.70 6.56
C ARG A 30 2.18 -15.40 6.85
N PRO A 31 3.00 -15.35 7.92
CA PRO A 31 3.71 -14.13 8.31
C PRO A 31 4.98 -13.90 7.48
N LEU A 32 4.84 -13.63 6.18
CA LEU A 32 5.93 -13.59 5.21
C LEU A 32 6.38 -12.19 4.82
N LEU A 33 5.62 -11.14 5.15
CA LEU A 33 5.76 -9.87 4.44
C LEU A 33 6.78 -8.90 5.03
N SER A 34 7.05 -8.98 6.35
CA SER A 34 7.87 -7.98 7.04
C SER A 34 9.36 -8.28 6.98
N ASN A 35 9.95 -8.15 5.80
CA ASN A 35 11.39 -8.25 5.61
C ASN A 35 11.84 -7.32 4.48
N ALA A 36 13.15 -7.06 4.40
CA ALA A 36 13.71 -6.10 3.46
C ALA A 36 13.44 -6.47 2.00
N THR A 37 13.51 -7.75 1.66
CA THR A 37 13.28 -8.23 0.29
C THR A 37 11.85 -7.96 -0.17
N VAL A 38 10.87 -8.33 0.64
CA VAL A 38 9.46 -8.08 0.34
C VAL A 38 9.18 -6.58 0.29
N HIS A 39 9.75 -5.81 1.21
CA HIS A 39 9.60 -4.36 1.24
C HIS A 39 10.04 -3.73 -0.09
N GLU A 40 11.21 -4.12 -0.60
CA GLU A 40 11.73 -3.63 -1.89
C GLU A 40 10.82 -4.01 -3.05
N ILE A 41 10.32 -5.25 -3.07
CA ILE A 41 9.42 -5.72 -4.12
C ILE A 41 8.12 -4.92 -4.11
N LEU A 42 7.48 -4.76 -2.95
CA LEU A 42 6.23 -4.03 -2.83
C LEU A 42 6.39 -2.56 -3.20
N LEU A 43 7.50 -1.92 -2.78
CA LEU A 43 7.79 -0.54 -3.16
C LEU A 43 7.91 -0.39 -4.67
N ALA A 44 8.63 -1.28 -5.33
CA ALA A 44 8.81 -1.24 -6.77
C ALA A 44 7.47 -1.39 -7.50
N GLU A 45 6.62 -2.32 -7.05
CA GLU A 45 5.30 -2.53 -7.64
C GLU A 45 4.39 -1.31 -7.42
N TRP A 46 4.38 -0.73 -6.22
CA TRP A 46 3.59 0.48 -5.93
C TRP A 46 4.03 1.67 -6.77
N LYS A 47 5.35 1.89 -6.89
CA LYS A 47 5.89 2.99 -7.71
C LYS A 47 5.47 2.89 -9.17
N GLY A 48 5.34 1.66 -9.68
CA GLY A 48 4.93 1.43 -11.06
C GLY A 48 3.44 1.62 -11.33
N LEU A 49 2.58 1.66 -10.29
CA LEU A 49 1.14 1.75 -10.49
C LEU A 49 0.71 3.07 -11.12
N ARG A 50 1.40 4.16 -10.83
CA ARG A 50 1.06 5.47 -11.38
C ARG A 50 1.17 5.48 -12.91
N GLU A 51 2.27 5.01 -13.43
CA GLU A 51 2.51 4.99 -14.89
C GLU A 51 1.68 3.92 -15.59
N ARG A 52 1.55 2.74 -14.99
CA ARG A 52 0.88 1.61 -15.64
C ARG A 52 -0.64 1.68 -15.54
N HIS A 53 -1.17 2.22 -14.45
CA HIS A 53 -2.61 2.12 -14.15
C HIS A 53 -3.27 3.44 -13.73
N GLY A 54 -2.50 4.52 -13.58
CA GLY A 54 -3.05 5.82 -13.18
C GLY A 54 -3.45 5.92 -11.72
N TRP A 55 -2.78 5.18 -10.84
CA TRP A 55 -3.03 5.22 -9.40
C TRP A 55 -1.78 5.60 -8.62
N ALA A 56 -1.95 6.49 -7.65
CA ALA A 56 -0.88 6.85 -6.70
C ALA A 56 -1.05 6.06 -5.41
N VAL A 57 0.07 5.70 -4.79
CA VAL A 57 0.08 5.01 -3.49
C VAL A 57 0.65 5.95 -2.45
N GLY A 58 -0.01 6.04 -1.30
CA GLY A 58 0.40 6.90 -0.19
C GLY A 58 1.14 6.14 0.90
N ARG A 59 0.72 6.38 2.13
CA ARG A 59 1.31 5.72 3.30
C ARG A 59 0.96 4.24 3.31
N TYR A 60 1.89 3.45 3.84
CA TYR A 60 1.72 2.01 3.96
C TYR A 60 2.34 1.49 5.25
N VAL A 61 1.83 0.37 5.73
CA VAL A 61 2.42 -0.44 6.80
C VAL A 61 2.40 -1.89 6.34
N ILE A 62 3.58 -2.48 6.25
CA ILE A 62 3.74 -3.89 5.90
C ILE A 62 3.91 -4.65 7.22
N MET A 63 2.87 -5.36 7.65
CA MET A 63 2.93 -6.26 8.79
C MET A 63 3.46 -7.62 8.32
N PRO A 64 3.83 -8.54 9.24
CA PRO A 64 4.09 -9.92 8.82
C PRO A 64 2.94 -10.47 7.96
N ASP A 65 1.72 -10.09 8.26
CA ASP A 65 0.46 -10.25 7.55
C ASP A 65 -0.59 -9.48 8.36
N PRO A 66 -1.38 -8.63 7.76
CA PRO A 66 -1.48 -8.24 6.35
C PRO A 66 -0.60 -7.03 5.99
N VAL A 67 -0.77 -6.52 4.78
CA VAL A 67 -0.27 -5.22 4.36
C VAL A 67 -1.42 -4.23 4.24
N HIS A 68 -1.18 -2.99 4.67
CA HIS A 68 -2.13 -1.88 4.58
C HIS A 68 -1.51 -0.74 3.79
N PHE A 69 -2.27 -0.13 2.91
CA PHE A 69 -1.79 1.04 2.17
C PHE A 69 -2.95 1.91 1.68
N PHE A 70 -2.65 3.21 1.52
CA PHE A 70 -3.59 4.17 0.92
C PHE A 70 -3.29 4.30 -0.55
N MET A 71 -4.32 4.47 -1.36
CA MET A 71 -4.16 4.73 -2.78
C MET A 71 -5.30 5.58 -3.33
N MET A 72 -5.03 6.31 -4.42
CA MET A 72 -6.03 7.15 -5.06
C MET A 72 -5.86 7.14 -6.58
N PRO A 73 -6.98 7.25 -7.33
CA PRO A 73 -6.90 7.41 -8.77
C PRO A 73 -6.39 8.82 -9.11
N LEU A 74 -5.58 8.94 -10.16
CA LEU A 74 -5.01 10.24 -10.57
C LEU A 74 -5.91 10.98 -11.55
N SER A 75 -6.91 10.30 -12.10
CA SER A 75 -7.86 10.89 -13.04
C SER A 75 -9.10 10.01 -13.14
N ASP A 76 -10.15 10.53 -13.79
CA ASP A 76 -11.35 9.76 -14.07
C ASP A 76 -11.08 8.59 -15.05
N GLY A 77 -9.97 8.66 -15.79
CA GLY A 77 -9.55 7.61 -16.70
C GLY A 77 -8.71 6.50 -16.06
N ALA A 78 -8.50 6.55 -14.73
CA ALA A 78 -7.77 5.51 -14.03
C ALA A 78 -8.53 4.17 -14.13
N LYS A 79 -7.79 3.06 -14.14
CA LYS A 79 -8.37 1.74 -14.17
C LYS A 79 -9.16 1.46 -12.89
N PRO A 80 -10.17 0.58 -12.92
CA PRO A 80 -10.91 0.21 -11.71
C PRO A 80 -9.99 -0.35 -10.61
N LEU A 81 -10.29 -0.02 -9.36
CA LEU A 81 -9.51 -0.45 -8.20
C LEU A 81 -9.27 -1.97 -8.19
N SER A 82 -10.31 -2.76 -8.45
CA SER A 82 -10.20 -4.22 -8.46
C SER A 82 -9.19 -4.72 -9.49
N SER A 83 -9.14 -4.09 -10.66
CA SER A 83 -8.19 -4.44 -11.72
C SER A 83 -6.76 -4.12 -11.30
N VAL A 84 -6.56 -2.96 -10.69
CA VAL A 84 -5.25 -2.50 -10.25
C VAL A 84 -4.73 -3.41 -9.12
N ILE A 85 -5.55 -3.71 -8.15
CA ILE A 85 -5.18 -4.61 -7.04
C ILE A 85 -4.90 -6.01 -7.58
N GLY A 86 -5.69 -6.50 -8.52
CA GLY A 86 -5.45 -7.80 -9.16
C GLY A 86 -4.06 -7.88 -9.83
N LYS A 87 -3.69 -6.85 -10.56
CA LYS A 87 -2.37 -6.78 -11.21
C LYS A 87 -1.24 -6.64 -10.18
N TRP A 88 -1.44 -5.82 -9.17
CA TRP A 88 -0.46 -5.67 -8.10
C TRP A 88 -0.22 -7.00 -7.37
N LYS A 89 -1.27 -7.74 -7.07
CA LYS A 89 -1.18 -9.08 -6.46
C LYS A 89 -0.45 -10.06 -7.36
N GLU A 90 -0.79 -10.07 -8.65
CA GLU A 90 -0.19 -10.98 -9.63
C GLU A 90 1.34 -10.79 -9.70
N TRP A 91 1.79 -9.55 -9.90
CA TRP A 91 3.21 -9.26 -10.06
C TRP A 91 3.99 -9.35 -8.76
N SER A 92 3.45 -8.85 -7.66
CA SER A 92 4.12 -8.96 -6.35
C SER A 92 4.25 -10.40 -5.90
N ALA A 93 3.21 -11.21 -6.10
CA ALA A 93 3.24 -12.63 -5.76
C ALA A 93 4.31 -13.38 -6.54
N LYS A 94 4.40 -13.13 -7.85
CA LYS A 94 5.40 -13.76 -8.71
C LYS A 94 6.82 -13.53 -8.18
N GLU A 95 7.14 -12.27 -7.87
CA GLU A 95 8.47 -11.91 -7.38
C GLU A 95 8.74 -12.42 -5.97
N ILE A 96 7.78 -12.29 -5.07
CA ILE A 96 7.94 -12.72 -3.67
C ILE A 96 8.08 -14.24 -3.58
N LEU A 97 7.23 -15.00 -4.29
CA LEU A 97 7.30 -16.46 -4.26
C LEU A 97 8.59 -16.99 -4.89
N LYS A 98 9.07 -16.34 -5.95
CA LYS A 98 10.32 -16.69 -6.60
C LYS A 98 11.51 -16.60 -5.63
N LEU A 99 11.55 -15.55 -4.80
CA LEU A 99 12.66 -15.31 -3.89
C LEU A 99 12.50 -16.02 -2.54
N SER A 100 11.27 -16.24 -2.08
CA SER A 100 11.02 -16.86 -0.78
C SER A 100 10.94 -18.38 -0.81
N GLY A 101 10.73 -18.98 -1.99
CA GLY A 101 10.53 -20.41 -2.11
C GLY A 101 9.21 -20.92 -1.55
N GLN A 102 8.29 -20.02 -1.20
CA GLN A 102 6.99 -20.39 -0.66
C GLN A 102 6.04 -20.85 -1.76
N ALA A 103 5.07 -21.68 -1.38
CA ALA A 103 4.08 -22.20 -2.33
C ALA A 103 3.02 -21.18 -2.68
N ALA A 104 2.59 -21.15 -3.95
CA ALA A 104 1.45 -20.36 -4.41
C ALA A 104 0.14 -20.90 -3.81
N PRO A 105 -0.89 -20.05 -3.63
CA PRO A 105 -0.88 -18.60 -3.88
C PRO A 105 -0.24 -17.83 -2.72
N LEU A 106 0.25 -16.62 -2.99
CA LEU A 106 0.74 -15.73 -1.94
C LEU A 106 -0.41 -15.01 -1.24
N TRP A 107 -1.29 -14.39 -2.03
CA TRP A 107 -2.38 -13.55 -1.53
C TRP A 107 -3.70 -14.30 -1.49
N GLN A 108 -4.56 -13.92 -0.53
CA GLN A 108 -5.96 -14.31 -0.59
C GLN A 108 -6.60 -13.69 -1.85
N PRO A 109 -7.62 -14.34 -2.46
CA PRO A 109 -8.26 -13.80 -3.66
C PRO A 109 -8.93 -12.44 -3.42
N GLU A 110 -9.48 -12.23 -2.23
CA GLU A 110 -10.16 -11.00 -1.86
C GLU A 110 -9.16 -9.97 -1.34
N PHE A 111 -9.60 -8.71 -1.31
CA PHE A 111 -8.97 -7.64 -0.57
C PHE A 111 -10.07 -6.80 0.09
N PHE A 112 -9.68 -6.08 1.14
CA PHE A 112 -10.61 -5.19 1.82
C PHE A 112 -10.23 -3.75 1.47
N ASP A 113 -11.23 -2.95 1.08
CA ASP A 113 -11.03 -1.54 0.81
C ASP A 113 -12.03 -0.71 1.60
N HIS A 114 -11.62 0.49 1.95
CA HIS A 114 -12.44 1.45 2.67
C HIS A 114 -12.22 2.82 2.06
N LEU A 115 -13.30 3.47 1.63
CA LEU A 115 -13.23 4.82 1.07
C LEU A 115 -13.07 5.82 2.21
N VAL A 116 -12.02 6.61 2.17
CA VAL A 116 -11.71 7.63 3.16
C VAL A 116 -12.03 9.00 2.55
N ARG A 117 -13.04 9.68 3.10
CA ARG A 117 -13.65 10.83 2.44
C ARG A 117 -13.06 12.19 2.84
N SER A 118 -12.38 12.27 3.97
CA SER A 118 -11.86 13.56 4.46
C SER A 118 -10.41 13.46 4.91
N ALA A 119 -9.72 14.60 4.93
CA ALA A 119 -8.36 14.69 5.44
C ALA A 119 -8.27 14.25 6.90
N GLU A 120 -9.28 14.62 7.70
CA GLU A 120 -9.36 14.22 9.11
C GLU A 120 -9.47 12.70 9.25
N SER A 121 -10.37 12.07 8.49
CA SER A 121 -10.54 10.61 8.51
C SER A 121 -9.27 9.89 8.07
N ARG A 122 -8.55 10.45 7.10
CA ARG A 122 -7.27 9.90 6.65
C ARG A 122 -6.21 9.93 7.75
N ALA A 123 -6.12 11.07 8.44
CA ALA A 123 -5.17 11.26 9.53
C ALA A 123 -5.49 10.32 10.71
N GLU A 124 -6.75 10.17 11.07
CA GLU A 124 -7.19 9.25 12.12
C GLU A 124 -6.87 7.79 11.74
N LYS A 125 -7.18 7.41 10.50
CA LYS A 125 -6.90 6.07 10.01
C LYS A 125 -5.41 5.77 10.03
N TRP A 126 -4.59 6.70 9.56
CA TRP A 126 -3.15 6.53 9.56
C TRP A 126 -2.60 6.44 10.99
N ALA A 127 -3.05 7.33 11.90
CA ALA A 127 -2.63 7.32 13.30
C ALA A 127 -2.92 5.96 13.95
N TYR A 128 -4.04 5.35 13.63
CA TYR A 128 -4.41 4.03 14.13
C TYR A 128 -3.54 2.92 13.51
N VAL A 129 -3.40 2.93 12.19
CA VAL A 129 -2.72 1.86 11.44
C VAL A 129 -1.21 1.84 11.72
N ARG A 130 -0.58 3.02 11.86
CA ARG A 130 0.86 3.09 12.13
C ARG A 130 1.23 2.45 13.47
N GLU A 131 0.29 2.31 14.39
CA GLU A 131 0.49 1.68 15.68
C GLU A 131 0.38 0.14 15.64
N ASN A 132 0.02 -0.43 14.50
CA ASN A 132 -0.12 -1.88 14.38
C ASN A 132 1.11 -2.67 14.82
N PRO A 133 2.35 -2.29 14.43
CA PRO A 133 3.53 -3.01 14.91
C PRO A 133 3.74 -2.91 16.42
N VAL A 134 3.33 -1.81 17.03
CA VAL A 134 3.38 -1.63 18.50
C VAL A 134 2.35 -2.54 19.16
N ARG A 135 1.10 -2.53 18.68
CA ARG A 135 0.04 -3.41 19.20
C ARG A 135 0.37 -4.89 19.06
N ALA A 136 1.10 -5.24 18.00
CA ALA A 136 1.55 -6.62 17.77
C ALA A 136 2.79 -7.00 18.60
N GLY A 137 3.35 -6.07 19.37
CA GLY A 137 4.52 -6.32 20.19
C GLY A 137 5.84 -6.43 19.42
N LEU A 138 5.87 -5.92 18.19
CA LEU A 138 7.05 -6.02 17.32
C LEU A 138 8.06 -4.89 17.53
N VAL A 139 7.59 -3.72 17.93
CA VAL A 139 8.41 -2.56 18.28
C VAL A 139 7.77 -1.82 19.44
N ILE A 140 8.54 -0.97 20.12
CA ILE A 140 8.04 -0.14 21.22
C ILE A 140 7.40 1.14 20.66
N ARG A 141 7.99 1.72 19.61
CA ARG A 141 7.51 2.96 18.99
C ARG A 141 7.22 2.71 17.49
N PRO A 142 6.17 3.34 16.94
CA PRO A 142 5.82 3.15 15.53
C PRO A 142 6.96 3.53 14.59
N GLU A 143 7.69 4.58 14.87
CA GLU A 143 8.81 5.06 14.05
C GLU A 143 9.97 4.08 13.97
N ASP A 144 10.02 3.08 14.86
CA ASP A 144 11.06 2.05 14.83
C ASP A 144 10.71 0.90 13.87
N TRP A 145 9.49 0.88 13.30
CA TRP A 145 9.09 -0.15 12.35
C TRP A 145 9.64 0.18 10.96
N PRO A 146 10.58 -0.63 10.42
CA PRO A 146 11.26 -0.29 9.16
C PRO A 146 10.40 -0.51 7.91
N PHE A 147 9.28 -1.22 8.03
CA PHE A 147 8.44 -1.60 6.87
C PHE A 147 7.18 -0.74 6.79
N ALA A 148 7.33 0.54 7.06
CA ALA A 148 6.29 1.55 6.94
C ALA A 148 6.86 2.80 6.29
N GLY A 149 6.04 3.54 5.56
CA GLY A 149 6.48 4.76 4.87
C GLY A 149 5.39 5.31 3.96
N ALA A 150 5.82 6.06 2.94
CA ALA A 150 4.96 6.65 1.92
C ALA A 150 5.62 6.52 0.55
N VAL A 151 4.83 6.37 -0.50
CA VAL A 151 5.34 6.20 -1.87
C VAL A 151 5.19 7.50 -2.67
N ASP A 152 3.98 7.83 -3.14
CA ASP A 152 3.74 8.98 -4.00
C ASP A 152 3.23 10.20 -3.24
N PHE A 153 2.56 10.01 -2.12
CA PHE A 153 2.00 11.08 -1.30
C PHE A 153 1.93 10.66 0.17
N ASP A 154 1.72 11.64 1.07
CA ASP A 154 1.56 11.39 2.50
C ASP A 154 0.10 11.22 2.92
#